data_1315c30c0a1634b68d14a8c8845c536b
#
_entry.id   1315c30c0a1634b68d14a8c8845c536b
#
_cell.length_a   1.000
_cell.length_b   1.000
_cell.length_c   1.000
_cell.angle_alpha   90.00
_cell.angle_beta   90.00
_cell.angle_gamma   90.00
#
_symmetry.space_group_name_H-M   'P 1'
#
loop_
_entity.id
_entity.type
_entity.pdbx_description
1 polymer ?
#
loop_
_entity_poly.entity_id
_entity_poly.type
_entity_poly.pdbx_seq_one_letter_code
_entity_poly.pdbx_strand_id
1 'polypeptide(L)'
;DEYIVITTVDERPEIYSGDQDEMKDQRLVNPVASAYLAKNNKREYSIVPQFDIQYRLLGLDEQSHQLNYNGTVYLSIYNKYTDSYYPWELRSTDWKEDNGSINTASSAFDKSFAFTTRHQLTYIPRILNQDHSVRLFFKGEMTSGTSDAQNVGSYMLPSGTITSAASGGHLNATGTSAGRWRKAAWVFQGHYAYKGKYNIDAAVRGDGSTKFGPSH
;
A
#
# COMPACT_ATOMS: atom_id res chain seq x y z
N ASP A 1 -15.29 -39.10 -12.63
CA ASP A 1 -14.47 -37.89 -12.55
C ASP A 1 -13.03 -38.33 -12.79
N GLU A 2 -12.57 -38.21 -14.02
CA GLU A 2 -11.18 -38.50 -14.40
C GLU A 2 -10.31 -37.37 -13.89
N TYR A 3 -9.56 -37.63 -12.87
CA TYR A 3 -8.46 -36.75 -12.48
C TYR A 3 -7.39 -36.85 -13.57
N ILE A 4 -7.23 -35.81 -14.35
CA ILE A 4 -6.06 -35.67 -15.21
C ILE A 4 -4.88 -35.49 -14.24
N VAL A 5 -4.16 -36.58 -13.98
CA VAL A 5 -2.86 -36.50 -13.32
C VAL A 5 -1.92 -35.82 -14.32
N ILE A 6 -1.76 -34.54 -14.16
CA ILE A 6 -0.82 -33.76 -14.94
C ILE A 6 0.53 -34.00 -14.28
N THR A 7 1.14 -35.11 -14.59
CA THR A 7 2.54 -35.36 -14.25
C THR A 7 3.39 -34.24 -14.84
N THR A 8 4.32 -33.74 -14.05
CA THR A 8 5.43 -32.94 -14.57
C THR A 8 5.96 -33.68 -15.78
N VAL A 9 6.20 -32.97 -16.88
CA VAL A 9 6.78 -33.54 -18.11
C VAL A 9 8.19 -33.99 -17.78
N ASP A 10 8.34 -35.17 -17.27
CA ASP A 10 9.62 -35.74 -16.83
C ASP A 10 9.96 -37.06 -17.55
N GLU A 11 9.36 -37.29 -18.70
CA GLU A 11 9.70 -38.45 -19.49
C GLU A 11 9.97 -38.04 -20.96
N ARG A 12 11.10 -37.42 -21.17
CA ARG A 12 11.79 -37.49 -22.44
C ARG A 12 13.21 -38.02 -22.22
N PRO A 13 13.37 -39.31 -21.91
CA PRO A 13 14.71 -39.85 -21.71
C PRO A 13 15.50 -40.04 -23.01
N GLU A 14 14.87 -39.94 -24.16
CA GLU A 14 15.47 -40.43 -25.38
C GLU A 14 16.05 -39.38 -26.35
N ILE A 15 15.87 -38.10 -26.05
CA ILE A 15 16.30 -37.04 -26.99
C ILE A 15 17.55 -36.29 -26.54
N TYR A 16 17.94 -36.40 -25.28
CA TYR A 16 19.10 -35.64 -24.76
C TYR A 16 20.14 -36.59 -24.16
N SER A 17 21.26 -36.75 -24.85
CA SER A 17 22.48 -37.37 -24.33
C SER A 17 23.31 -36.36 -23.49
N GLY A 18 22.69 -35.46 -22.82
CA GLY A 18 23.32 -34.48 -21.93
C GLY A 18 23.20 -34.89 -20.46
N ASP A 19 24.10 -34.40 -19.65
CA ASP A 19 24.22 -34.70 -18.22
C ASP A 19 22.87 -34.57 -17.52
N GLN A 20 22.43 -35.61 -16.84
CA GLN A 20 21.11 -35.68 -16.19
C GLN A 20 20.95 -34.63 -15.10
N ASP A 21 22.03 -34.07 -14.59
CA ASP A 21 21.99 -33.04 -13.55
C ASP A 21 21.63 -31.66 -14.12
N GLU A 22 21.96 -31.35 -15.37
CA GLU A 22 21.52 -30.11 -16.01
C GLU A 22 20.03 -30.12 -16.40
N MET A 23 19.44 -31.30 -16.58
CA MET A 23 18.01 -31.41 -16.91
C MET A 23 17.08 -31.22 -15.70
N LYS A 24 17.56 -31.46 -14.49
CA LYS A 24 16.75 -31.28 -13.27
C LYS A 24 16.35 -29.83 -13.03
N ASP A 25 17.14 -28.88 -13.50
CA ASP A 25 16.86 -27.46 -13.34
C ASP A 25 15.86 -26.89 -14.37
N GLN A 26 15.51 -27.65 -15.41
CA GLN A 26 14.60 -27.21 -16.47
C GLN A 26 13.18 -27.77 -16.40
N ARG A 27 12.75 -28.29 -15.27
CA ARG A 27 11.39 -28.78 -15.08
C ARG A 27 10.38 -27.66 -15.15
N LEU A 28 9.75 -27.51 -16.31
CA LEU A 28 8.66 -26.56 -16.49
C LEU A 28 7.43 -27.06 -15.73
N VAL A 29 7.01 -26.32 -14.74
CA VAL A 29 5.74 -26.57 -14.05
C VAL A 29 4.59 -26.36 -15.02
N ASN A 30 3.70 -27.36 -15.13
CA ASN A 30 2.51 -27.22 -15.96
C ASN A 30 1.61 -26.10 -15.41
N PRO A 31 1.35 -25.01 -16.17
CA PRO A 31 0.58 -23.87 -15.69
C PRO A 31 -0.87 -24.24 -15.36
N VAL A 32 -1.44 -25.25 -16.01
CA VAL A 32 -2.79 -25.72 -15.73
C VAL A 32 -2.83 -26.44 -14.39
N ALA A 33 -1.87 -27.32 -14.11
CA ALA A 33 -1.76 -27.98 -12.80
C ALA A 33 -1.54 -26.94 -11.69
N SER A 34 -0.70 -25.94 -11.93
CA SER A 34 -0.48 -24.87 -10.97
C SER A 34 -1.75 -24.09 -10.66
N ALA A 35 -2.58 -23.82 -11.66
CA ALA A 35 -3.84 -23.11 -11.48
C ALA A 35 -4.88 -23.92 -10.64
N TYR A 36 -4.83 -25.26 -10.72
CA TYR A 36 -5.75 -26.11 -9.97
C TYR A 36 -5.26 -26.46 -8.57
N LEU A 37 -3.98 -26.68 -8.39
CA LEU A 37 -3.41 -27.25 -7.17
C LEU A 37 -2.85 -26.16 -6.23
N ALA A 38 -2.23 -25.12 -6.77
CA ALA A 38 -1.76 -24.01 -5.95
C ALA A 38 -2.92 -23.11 -5.52
N LYS A 39 -2.83 -22.58 -4.32
CA LYS A 39 -3.82 -21.63 -3.80
C LYS A 39 -3.15 -20.30 -3.50
N ASN A 40 -3.76 -19.23 -3.96
CA ASN A 40 -3.33 -17.88 -3.67
C ASN A 40 -4.58 -17.00 -3.46
N ASN A 41 -4.92 -16.79 -2.20
CA ASN A 41 -6.07 -16.01 -1.79
C ASN A 41 -5.61 -14.65 -1.27
N LYS A 42 -6.07 -13.59 -1.90
CA LYS A 42 -5.81 -12.22 -1.48
C LYS A 42 -7.12 -11.51 -1.19
N ARG A 43 -7.23 -10.93 -0.01
CA ARG A 43 -8.39 -10.13 0.41
C ARG A 43 -7.90 -8.78 0.87
N GLU A 44 -8.45 -7.73 0.29
CA GLU A 44 -8.10 -6.34 0.61
C GLU A 44 -9.36 -5.56 0.99
N TYR A 45 -9.24 -4.78 2.06
CA TYR A 45 -10.28 -3.86 2.51
C TYR A 45 -9.66 -2.48 2.67
N SER A 46 -10.24 -1.50 1.99
CA SER A 46 -9.87 -0.10 2.11
C SER A 46 -11.10 0.73 2.43
N ILE A 47 -11.07 1.45 3.54
CA ILE A 47 -12.14 2.33 3.99
C ILE A 47 -11.53 3.70 4.22
N VAL A 48 -12.08 4.72 3.55
CA VAL A 48 -11.58 6.10 3.63
C VAL A 48 -12.76 7.06 3.88
N PRO A 49 -13.30 7.13 5.12
CA PRO A 49 -14.27 8.15 5.46
C PRO A 49 -13.62 9.53 5.46
N GLN A 50 -14.33 10.50 4.89
CA GLN A 50 -13.92 11.89 4.79
C GLN A 50 -15.03 12.80 5.33
N PHE A 51 -14.63 13.81 6.09
CA PHE A 51 -15.50 14.85 6.59
C PHE A 51 -14.96 16.20 6.17
N ASP A 52 -15.78 17.00 5.52
CA ASP A 52 -15.44 18.34 5.05
C ASP A 52 -16.30 19.37 5.79
N ILE A 53 -15.67 20.42 6.27
CA ILE A 53 -16.30 21.56 6.92
C ILE A 53 -15.91 22.81 6.13
N GLN A 54 -16.91 23.57 5.71
CA GLN A 54 -16.71 24.87 5.09
C GLN A 54 -17.41 25.92 5.93
N TYR A 55 -16.67 26.94 6.31
CA TYR A 55 -17.20 28.00 7.15
C TYR A 55 -16.64 29.35 6.72
N ARG A 56 -17.52 30.35 6.59
CA ARG A 56 -17.15 31.73 6.37
C ARG A 56 -16.98 32.43 7.71
N LEU A 57 -15.72 32.71 8.07
CA LEU A 57 -15.37 33.33 9.35
C LEU A 57 -15.66 34.82 9.36
N LEU A 58 -15.42 35.49 8.23
CA LEU A 58 -15.68 36.92 8.07
C LEU A 58 -16.29 37.20 6.70
N GLY A 59 -17.08 38.26 6.58
CA GLY A 59 -17.54 38.77 5.29
C GLY A 59 -18.85 38.20 4.85
N LEU A 60 -19.91 38.43 5.57
CA LEU A 60 -21.28 38.12 5.12
C LEU A 60 -21.68 39.00 3.93
N ASP A 61 -21.13 40.21 3.84
CA ASP A 61 -21.33 41.15 2.74
C ASP A 61 -20.15 41.15 1.77
N GLU A 62 -20.40 41.23 0.47
CA GLU A 62 -19.35 41.26 -0.56
C GLU A 62 -18.41 42.49 -0.44
N GLN A 63 -18.87 43.50 0.28
CA GLN A 63 -18.09 44.73 0.53
C GLN A 63 -17.23 44.69 1.78
N SER A 64 -17.15 43.57 2.48
CA SER A 64 -16.33 43.41 3.69
C SER A 64 -15.12 42.55 3.48
N HIS A 65 -14.20 42.53 4.45
CA HIS A 65 -13.11 41.55 4.48
C HIS A 65 -13.67 40.15 4.48
N GLN A 66 -13.19 39.29 3.62
CA GLN A 66 -13.66 37.90 3.54
C GLN A 66 -12.60 36.95 4.08
N LEU A 67 -13.01 36.06 4.99
CA LEU A 67 -12.17 34.99 5.49
C LEU A 67 -12.96 33.69 5.43
N ASN A 68 -12.55 32.79 4.57
CA ASN A 68 -13.13 31.48 4.39
C ASN A 68 -12.20 30.40 4.97
N TYR A 69 -12.79 29.51 5.74
CA TYR A 69 -12.12 28.33 6.27
C TYR A 69 -12.69 27.07 5.62
N ASN A 70 -11.81 26.20 5.17
CA ASN A 70 -12.14 24.85 4.73
C ASN A 70 -11.31 23.85 5.55
N GLY A 71 -11.98 22.99 6.27
CA GLY A 71 -11.37 21.90 7.04
C GLY A 71 -11.76 20.57 6.44
N THR A 72 -10.78 19.68 6.28
CA THR A 72 -11.01 18.29 5.85
C THR A 72 -10.34 17.36 6.85
N VAL A 73 -11.06 16.34 7.29
CA VAL A 73 -10.53 15.25 8.10
C VAL A 73 -10.83 13.96 7.38
N TYR A 74 -9.83 13.14 7.17
CA TYR A 74 -10.06 11.82 6.63
C TYR A 74 -9.21 10.75 7.33
N LEU A 75 -9.78 9.57 7.40
CA LEU A 75 -9.15 8.37 7.91
C LEU A 75 -8.87 7.45 6.72
N SER A 76 -7.74 6.79 6.73
CA SER A 76 -7.45 5.72 5.80
C SER A 76 -7.20 4.44 6.59
N ILE A 77 -8.05 3.47 6.40
CA ILE A 77 -7.96 2.15 7.03
C ILE A 77 -7.75 1.14 5.92
N TYR A 78 -6.63 0.45 5.96
CA TYR A 78 -6.28 -0.57 4.97
C TYR A 78 -5.88 -1.86 5.67
N ASN A 79 -6.46 -2.97 5.25
CA ASN A 79 -6.11 -4.30 5.68
C ASN A 79 -5.97 -5.20 4.46
N LYS A 80 -4.92 -6.01 4.44
CA LYS A 80 -4.66 -6.98 3.40
C LYS A 80 -4.29 -8.32 4.03
N TYR A 81 -4.95 -9.36 3.59
CA TYR A 81 -4.68 -10.74 3.92
C TYR A 81 -4.23 -11.46 2.66
N THR A 82 -3.14 -12.17 2.74
CA THR A 82 -2.64 -13.01 1.65
C THR A 82 -2.32 -14.39 2.20
N ASP A 83 -2.99 -15.40 1.67
CA ASP A 83 -2.76 -16.79 2.00
C ASP A 83 -2.34 -17.51 0.72
N SER A 84 -1.22 -18.20 0.76
CA SER A 84 -0.74 -18.99 -0.36
C SER A 84 -0.38 -20.40 0.09
N TYR A 85 -0.63 -21.34 -0.80
CA TYR A 85 -0.24 -22.74 -0.65
C TYR A 85 0.32 -23.26 -1.97
N TYR A 86 1.44 -23.96 -1.90
CA TYR A 86 2.07 -24.59 -3.04
C TYR A 86 2.37 -26.05 -2.73
N PRO A 87 1.67 -27.00 -3.37
CA PRO A 87 1.79 -28.40 -3.08
C PRO A 87 3.07 -29.02 -3.64
N TRP A 88 3.46 -30.17 -3.12
CA TRP A 88 4.66 -30.88 -3.54
C TRP A 88 4.58 -31.37 -4.98
N GLU A 89 3.38 -31.71 -5.46
CA GLU A 89 3.13 -32.21 -6.82
C GLU A 89 3.59 -31.25 -7.92
N LEU A 90 3.65 -29.98 -7.59
CA LEU A 90 4.15 -28.95 -8.50
C LEU A 90 5.65 -28.71 -8.38
N ARG A 91 6.32 -29.41 -7.47
CA ARG A 91 7.76 -29.29 -7.27
C ARG A 91 8.50 -30.43 -7.91
N SER A 92 9.73 -30.14 -8.33
CA SER A 92 10.64 -31.15 -8.89
C SER A 92 11.32 -32.03 -7.85
N THR A 93 11.15 -31.71 -6.58
CA THR A 93 11.86 -32.36 -5.47
C THR A 93 11.07 -33.55 -4.93
N ASP A 94 11.77 -34.63 -4.62
CA ASP A 94 11.16 -35.80 -4.01
C ASP A 94 10.60 -35.41 -2.64
N TRP A 95 9.36 -35.81 -2.36
CA TRP A 95 8.68 -35.55 -1.10
C TRP A 95 9.34 -36.25 0.10
N LYS A 96 10.20 -37.24 -0.15
CA LYS A 96 10.94 -37.98 0.88
C LYS A 96 12.16 -37.21 1.38
N GLU A 97 12.61 -36.21 0.67
CA GLU A 97 13.70 -35.37 1.10
C GLU A 97 13.17 -34.33 2.08
N ASP A 98 13.91 -34.07 3.15
CA ASP A 98 13.64 -32.95 4.06
C ASP A 98 13.99 -31.65 3.35
N ASN A 99 13.06 -31.17 2.56
CA ASN A 99 13.24 -30.04 1.69
C ASN A 99 12.22 -28.95 2.03
N GLY A 100 12.71 -27.76 2.36
CA GLY A 100 11.89 -26.60 2.70
C GLY A 100 10.94 -26.11 1.60
N SER A 101 10.86 -26.82 0.46
CA SER A 101 9.94 -26.48 -0.63
C SER A 101 8.75 -27.44 -0.77
N ILE A 102 8.64 -28.46 0.08
CA ILE A 102 7.54 -29.45 0.02
C ILE A 102 6.33 -28.91 0.77
N ASN A 103 5.15 -28.95 0.13
CA ASN A 103 3.88 -28.49 0.72
C ASN A 103 4.06 -27.19 1.50
N THR A 104 4.46 -26.13 0.79
CA THR A 104 4.69 -24.84 1.43
C THR A 104 3.40 -24.05 1.56
N ALA A 105 3.22 -23.42 2.71
CA ALA A 105 2.14 -22.44 2.92
C ALA A 105 2.70 -21.16 3.50
N SER A 106 2.12 -20.03 3.11
CA SER A 106 2.41 -18.76 3.76
C SER A 106 1.15 -17.97 4.00
N SER A 107 1.15 -17.22 5.10
CA SER A 107 0.09 -16.30 5.46
C SER A 107 0.73 -14.97 5.82
N ALA A 108 0.21 -13.90 5.23
CA ALA A 108 0.66 -12.53 5.50
C ALA A 108 -0.54 -11.64 5.81
N PHE A 109 -0.36 -10.77 6.78
CA PHE A 109 -1.32 -9.75 7.17
C PHE A 109 -0.65 -8.40 7.22
N ASP A 110 -1.14 -7.47 6.41
CA ASP A 110 -0.72 -6.09 6.39
C ASP A 110 -1.87 -5.21 6.86
N LYS A 111 -1.61 -4.34 7.81
CA LYS A 111 -2.57 -3.35 8.32
C LYS A 111 -1.94 -1.98 8.27
N SER A 112 -2.67 -1.00 7.76
CA SER A 112 -2.26 0.39 7.91
C SER A 112 -3.46 1.27 8.30
N PHE A 113 -3.15 2.27 9.10
CA PHE A 113 -4.08 3.30 9.52
C PHE A 113 -3.40 4.64 9.36
N ALA A 114 -4.08 5.60 8.73
CA ALA A 114 -3.63 6.96 8.66
C ALA A 114 -4.77 7.93 8.96
N PHE A 115 -4.46 8.93 9.76
CA PHE A 115 -5.33 10.06 10.09
C PHE A 115 -4.74 11.31 9.46
N THR A 116 -5.52 11.99 8.64
CA THR A 116 -5.08 13.23 7.99
C THR A 116 -6.05 14.35 8.28
N THR A 117 -5.51 15.50 8.66
CA THR A 117 -6.24 16.76 8.77
C THR A 117 -5.66 17.76 7.79
N ARG A 118 -6.56 18.48 7.14
CA ARG A 118 -6.21 19.56 6.22
C ARG A 118 -7.00 20.79 6.59
N HIS A 119 -6.32 21.91 6.74
CA HIS A 119 -6.90 23.19 7.08
C HIS A 119 -6.51 24.23 6.02
N GLN A 120 -7.47 24.91 5.51
CA GLN A 120 -7.26 25.93 4.48
C GLN A 120 -7.96 27.23 4.91
N LEU A 121 -7.25 28.32 4.86
CA LEU A 121 -7.75 29.66 5.07
C LEU A 121 -7.54 30.47 3.78
N THR A 122 -8.58 31.14 3.35
CA THR A 122 -8.52 32.06 2.23
C THR A 122 -9.00 33.42 2.73
N TYR A 123 -8.12 34.39 2.68
CA TYR A 123 -8.39 35.77 3.10
C TYR A 123 -8.35 36.71 1.90
N ILE A 124 -9.42 37.47 1.74
CA ILE A 124 -9.56 38.50 0.72
C ILE A 124 -9.83 39.82 1.44
N PRO A 125 -8.83 40.68 1.63
CA PRO A 125 -9.02 41.99 2.27
C PRO A 125 -9.89 42.89 1.42
N ARG A 126 -10.74 43.66 2.05
CA ARG A 126 -11.40 44.78 1.37
C ARG A 126 -10.40 45.89 1.12
N ILE A 127 -10.16 46.19 -0.12
CA ILE A 127 -9.34 47.32 -0.53
C ILE A 127 -10.27 48.36 -1.14
N LEU A 128 -10.22 49.60 -0.61
CA LEU A 128 -11.10 50.70 -1.03
C LEU A 128 -10.86 51.12 -2.48
N ASN A 129 -9.64 50.97 -2.98
CA ASN A 129 -9.30 51.23 -4.35
C ASN A 129 -9.44 49.95 -5.20
N GLN A 130 -10.39 49.96 -6.14
CA GLN A 130 -10.69 48.84 -7.03
C GLN A 130 -9.53 48.49 -8.00
N ASP A 131 -8.53 49.35 -8.11
CA ASP A 131 -7.33 49.06 -8.90
C ASP A 131 -6.47 47.93 -8.32
N HIS A 132 -6.65 47.60 -7.03
CA HIS A 132 -5.83 46.62 -6.33
C HIS A 132 -6.68 45.42 -5.94
N SER A 133 -6.16 44.23 -6.14
CA SER A 133 -6.74 42.98 -5.66
C SER A 133 -5.69 42.17 -4.94
N VAL A 134 -6.02 41.70 -3.73
CA VAL A 134 -5.15 40.86 -2.91
C VAL A 134 -5.91 39.62 -2.50
N ARG A 135 -5.27 38.49 -2.58
CA ARG A 135 -5.78 37.20 -2.03
C ARG A 135 -4.64 36.51 -1.30
N LEU A 136 -4.85 36.17 -0.06
CA LEU A 136 -3.92 35.41 0.75
C LEU A 136 -4.51 34.02 1.01
N PHE A 137 -3.68 33.02 0.87
CA PHE A 137 -4.03 31.64 1.02
C PHE A 137 -3.05 30.96 1.98
N PHE A 138 -3.58 30.26 2.95
CA PHE A 138 -2.81 29.40 3.84
C PHE A 138 -3.42 28.00 3.84
N LYS A 139 -2.58 26.99 3.69
CA LYS A 139 -2.97 25.58 3.80
C LYS A 139 -2.01 24.86 4.73
N GLY A 140 -2.55 24.19 5.73
CA GLY A 140 -1.83 23.27 6.60
C GLY A 140 -2.37 21.85 6.43
N GLU A 141 -1.49 20.89 6.39
CA GLU A 141 -1.85 19.47 6.34
C GLU A 141 -1.00 18.69 7.34
N MET A 142 -1.62 17.83 8.12
CA MET A 142 -0.93 16.93 9.03
C MET A 142 -1.47 15.53 8.84
N THR A 143 -0.55 14.57 8.70
CA THR A 143 -0.87 13.15 8.59
C THR A 143 -0.08 12.37 9.62
N SER A 144 -0.76 11.50 10.35
CA SER A 144 -0.15 10.52 11.26
C SER A 144 -0.58 9.13 10.83
N GLY A 145 0.36 8.22 10.68
CA GLY A 145 0.07 6.86 10.24
C GLY A 145 0.81 5.80 11.02
N THR A 146 0.21 4.63 11.05
CA THR A 146 0.79 3.38 11.56
C THR A 146 0.70 2.31 10.49
N SER A 147 1.67 1.43 10.45
CA SER A 147 1.66 0.25 9.60
C SER A 147 2.19 -0.94 10.40
N ASP A 148 1.46 -2.03 10.38
CA ASP A 148 1.83 -3.28 11.00
C ASP A 148 1.77 -4.37 9.94
N ALA A 149 2.79 -5.20 9.86
CA ALA A 149 2.82 -6.35 8.98
C ALA A 149 3.29 -7.59 9.74
N GLN A 150 2.69 -8.71 9.43
CA GLN A 150 3.03 -10.01 10.00
C GLN A 150 3.03 -11.02 8.87
N ASN A 151 4.00 -11.93 8.90
CA ASN A 151 4.03 -13.04 7.97
C ASN A 151 4.50 -14.31 8.68
N VAL A 152 3.95 -15.42 8.25
CA VAL A 152 4.36 -16.76 8.65
C VAL A 152 4.44 -17.62 7.40
N GLY A 153 5.49 -18.40 7.29
CA GLY A 153 5.67 -19.43 6.26
C GLY A 153 6.01 -20.76 6.90
N SER A 154 5.51 -21.82 6.34
CA SER A 154 5.77 -23.20 6.77
C SER A 154 5.91 -24.12 5.56
N TYR A 155 6.55 -25.26 5.78
CA TYR A 155 6.73 -26.31 4.79
C TYR A 155 6.47 -27.68 5.44
N MET A 156 6.41 -28.72 4.61
CA MET A 156 6.09 -30.10 5.03
C MET A 156 4.74 -30.18 5.76
N LEU A 157 3.73 -29.51 5.22
CA LEU A 157 2.38 -29.67 5.76
C LEU A 157 1.92 -31.14 5.59
N PRO A 158 1.22 -31.67 6.59
CA PRO A 158 0.93 -33.13 6.66
C PRO A 158 -0.02 -33.64 5.57
N SER A 159 -0.73 -32.75 4.88
CA SER A 159 -1.70 -33.12 3.86
C SER A 159 -1.97 -31.98 2.91
N GLY A 160 -2.22 -32.28 1.64
CA GLY A 160 -2.64 -31.30 0.62
C GLY A 160 -3.99 -30.64 0.89
N THR A 161 -4.78 -31.15 1.83
CA THR A 161 -6.04 -30.52 2.27
C THR A 161 -5.82 -29.48 3.35
N ILE A 162 -4.72 -29.55 4.09
CA ILE A 162 -4.33 -28.60 5.12
C ILE A 162 -3.42 -27.55 4.49
N THR A 163 -3.99 -26.42 4.16
CA THR A 163 -3.30 -25.35 3.40
C THR A 163 -2.96 -24.11 4.23
N SER A 164 -3.18 -24.17 5.55
CA SER A 164 -2.86 -23.06 6.45
C SER A 164 -1.42 -23.14 6.95
N ALA A 165 -0.68 -22.05 6.87
CA ALA A 165 0.67 -21.95 7.38
C ALA A 165 0.78 -22.23 8.90
N ALA A 166 -0.31 -22.10 9.65
CA ALA A 166 -0.35 -22.36 11.10
C ALA A 166 -0.54 -23.85 11.46
N SER A 167 -0.76 -24.73 10.48
CA SER A 167 -1.29 -26.09 10.72
C SER A 167 -0.23 -27.17 10.93
N GLY A 168 0.93 -26.85 11.38
CA GLY A 168 1.87 -27.83 11.92
C GLY A 168 2.97 -28.32 11.02
N GLY A 169 3.27 -27.66 9.95
CA GLY A 169 4.52 -27.86 9.20
C GLY A 169 5.71 -27.26 9.96
N HIS A 170 6.89 -27.46 9.43
CA HIS A 170 8.07 -26.77 9.93
C HIS A 170 8.02 -25.31 9.53
N LEU A 171 8.33 -24.40 10.43
CA LEU A 171 8.41 -22.95 10.13
C LEU A 171 9.66 -22.67 9.29
N ASN A 172 9.50 -21.99 8.17
CA ASN A 172 10.60 -21.52 7.34
C ASN A 172 10.72 -19.99 7.31
N ALA A 173 9.66 -19.28 7.66
CA ALA A 173 9.68 -17.83 7.73
C ALA A 173 8.70 -17.33 8.80
N THR A 174 9.18 -16.40 9.61
CA THR A 174 8.34 -15.59 10.50
C THR A 174 8.87 -14.17 10.49
N GLY A 175 7.96 -13.21 10.44
CA GLY A 175 8.35 -11.81 10.45
C GLY A 175 7.26 -10.95 10.98
N THR A 176 7.66 -9.91 11.70
CA THR A 176 6.78 -8.83 12.12
C THR A 176 7.46 -7.50 11.86
N SER A 177 6.71 -6.53 11.40
CA SER A 177 7.19 -5.16 11.30
C SER A 177 6.12 -4.21 11.78
N ALA A 178 6.53 -3.15 12.47
CA ALA A 178 5.65 -2.09 12.91
C ALA A 178 6.31 -0.74 12.58
N GLY A 179 5.54 0.13 11.96
CA GLY A 179 6.01 1.45 11.58
C GLY A 179 5.06 2.53 12.07
N ARG A 180 5.61 3.64 12.52
CA ARG A 180 4.87 4.86 12.83
C ARG A 180 5.52 6.04 12.13
N TRP A 181 4.70 6.89 11.57
CA TRP A 181 5.22 8.05 10.86
C TRP A 181 4.26 9.23 10.99
N ARG A 182 4.82 10.42 10.91
CA ARG A 182 4.07 11.69 10.88
C ARG A 182 4.65 12.56 9.79
N LYS A 183 3.77 13.29 9.14
CA LYS A 183 4.11 14.31 8.15
C LYS A 183 3.33 15.56 8.47
N ALA A 184 3.95 16.70 8.30
CA ALA A 184 3.30 17.99 8.36
C ALA A 184 3.77 18.81 7.15
N ALA A 185 2.85 19.51 6.52
CA ALA A 185 3.15 20.42 5.42
C ALA A 185 2.34 21.67 5.59
N TRP A 186 2.91 22.81 5.19
CA TRP A 186 2.19 24.06 5.11
C TRP A 186 2.58 24.81 3.86
N VAL A 187 1.62 25.56 3.32
CA VAL A 187 1.79 26.42 2.18
C VAL A 187 1.18 27.77 2.51
N PHE A 188 1.92 28.82 2.29
CA PHE A 188 1.43 30.19 2.27
C PHE A 188 1.59 30.73 0.86
N GLN A 189 0.53 31.33 0.32
CA GLN A 189 0.52 31.92 -1.02
C GLN A 189 -0.14 33.30 -0.97
N GLY A 190 0.45 34.25 -1.59
CA GLY A 190 -0.09 35.61 -1.83
C GLY A 190 -0.24 35.87 -3.32
N HIS A 191 -1.41 36.33 -3.67
CA HIS A 191 -1.70 36.84 -5.02
C HIS A 191 -2.02 38.35 -4.92
N TYR A 192 -1.37 39.12 -5.75
CA TYR A 192 -1.61 40.56 -5.88
C TYR A 192 -1.82 40.91 -7.34
N ALA A 193 -2.87 41.69 -7.64
CA ALA A 193 -3.13 42.23 -8.97
C ALA A 193 -3.34 43.73 -8.92
N TYR A 194 -2.72 44.46 -9.87
CA TYR A 194 -2.90 45.89 -10.06
C TYR A 194 -3.57 46.15 -11.42
N LYS A 195 -4.74 46.80 -11.39
CA LYS A 195 -5.58 47.16 -12.55
C LYS A 195 -5.89 45.97 -13.47
N GLY A 196 -5.78 44.73 -12.98
CA GLY A 196 -5.92 43.53 -13.79
C GLY A 196 -4.84 43.33 -14.87
N LYS A 197 -3.82 44.19 -14.88
CA LYS A 197 -2.72 44.15 -15.88
C LYS A 197 -1.45 43.53 -15.32
N TYR A 198 -1.14 43.80 -14.07
CA TYR A 198 0.08 43.32 -13.42
C TYR A 198 -0.31 42.36 -12.32
N ASN A 199 0.15 41.13 -12.42
CA ASN A 199 -0.13 40.08 -11.45
C ASN A 199 1.19 39.58 -10.86
N ILE A 200 1.21 39.41 -9.54
CA ILE A 200 2.35 38.88 -8.81
C ILE A 200 1.83 37.77 -7.92
N ASP A 201 2.42 36.61 -8.03
CA ASP A 201 2.18 35.45 -7.16
C ASP A 201 3.46 35.10 -6.43
N ALA A 202 3.34 34.90 -5.10
CA ALA A 202 4.42 34.43 -4.27
C ALA A 202 3.93 33.28 -3.41
N ALA A 203 4.71 32.20 -3.30
CA ALA A 203 4.37 31.06 -2.49
C ALA A 203 5.60 30.56 -1.73
N VAL A 204 5.37 30.13 -0.49
CA VAL A 204 6.35 29.48 0.37
C VAL A 204 5.73 28.20 0.90
N ARG A 205 6.50 27.10 0.89
CA ARG A 205 6.09 25.80 1.38
C ARG A 205 7.12 25.26 2.35
N GLY A 206 6.65 24.67 3.44
CA GLY A 206 7.46 23.92 4.38
C GLY A 206 6.89 22.50 4.54
N ASP A 207 7.78 21.52 4.54
CA ASP A 207 7.44 20.11 4.74
C ASP A 207 8.31 19.52 5.85
N GLY A 208 7.71 18.74 6.74
CA GLY A 208 8.36 18.00 7.80
C GLY A 208 7.90 16.56 7.81
N SER A 209 8.79 15.63 8.11
CA SER A 209 8.46 14.21 8.23
C SER A 209 9.35 13.52 9.26
N THR A 210 8.78 12.65 10.08
CA THR A 210 9.55 11.81 11.00
C THR A 210 10.38 10.73 10.30
N LYS A 211 10.23 10.57 8.99
CA LYS A 211 11.08 9.71 8.17
C LYS A 211 12.44 10.34 7.84
N PHE A 212 12.55 11.65 7.99
CA PHE A 212 13.83 12.33 7.91
C PHE A 212 14.51 12.19 9.27
N GLY A 213 15.74 11.69 9.31
CA GLY A 213 16.52 11.58 10.54
C GLY A 213 16.82 12.97 11.15
N PRO A 214 17.30 13.01 12.40
CA PRO A 214 17.58 14.28 13.11
C PRO A 214 18.69 15.13 12.51
N SER A 215 19.32 14.68 11.42
CA SER A 215 20.44 15.36 10.75
C SER A 215 20.06 16.10 9.46
N HIS A 216 18.76 16.34 9.21
CA HIS A 216 18.30 17.12 8.04
C HIS A 216 17.44 18.28 8.45
#